data_80b2b0dd6459274eb05f2eac3164696b
#
_entry.id   80b2b0dd6459274eb05f2eac3164696b
#
_cell.length_a   1.000
_cell.length_b   1.000
_cell.length_c   1.000
_cell.angle_alpha   90.00
_cell.angle_beta   90.00
_cell.angle_gamma   90.00
#
_symmetry.space_group_name_H-M   'P 1'
#
loop_
_entity.id
_entity.type
_entity.pdbx_description
1 polymer ?
#
loop_
_entity_poly.entity_id
_entity_poly.type
_entity_poly.pdbx_seq_one_letter_code
_entity_poly.pdbx_strand_id
1 'polypeptide(L)'
;MSDAARVGLVIVSHSALIADGVVQLAAQMAGDVRIASAGGNDDGGIGTSFERIGDGIAHADGGAGAVILCDLGSAILTAETALDFLDDDQRERVLIADAPIVEGAVAAAVAAQGGDAVDAVLAAAESAGAVYATKGQSTPAPSGASGAAGYTRSVELRNHDGLHARPAAEFVKLAGTFDATVTVDGISAKSLLSIMGLGLTRGAVVEISSSDDAAGTAAVDALVALVESGFGEA
;
A
#
# COMPACT_ATOMS: atom_id res chain seq x y z
N MET A 1 16.11 -8.23 19.30
CA MET A 1 16.14 -8.10 17.83
C MET A 1 16.16 -6.60 17.58
N SER A 2 17.15 -6.08 16.86
CA SER A 2 17.25 -4.64 16.55
C SER A 2 16.01 -4.26 15.76
N ASP A 3 15.23 -3.33 16.28
CA ASP A 3 14.09 -2.74 15.59
C ASP A 3 14.69 -1.89 14.47
N ALA A 4 14.78 -2.46 13.26
CA ALA A 4 15.32 -1.75 12.10
C ALA A 4 14.38 -0.59 11.81
N ALA A 5 14.91 0.63 11.63
CA ALA A 5 14.11 1.78 11.26
C ALA A 5 13.33 1.47 9.97
N ARG A 6 12.03 1.75 9.98
CA ARG A 6 11.15 1.61 8.81
C ARG A 6 11.06 2.93 8.07
N VAL A 7 10.78 2.87 6.79
CA VAL A 7 10.42 4.04 6.01
C VAL A 7 9.16 4.65 6.59
N GLY A 8 9.16 5.98 6.82
CA GLY A 8 8.00 6.69 7.32
C GLY A 8 7.15 7.29 6.20
N LEU A 9 5.97 7.79 6.57
CA LEU A 9 5.07 8.47 5.63
C LEU A 9 4.71 9.86 6.14
N VAL A 10 4.55 10.82 5.22
CA VAL A 10 4.04 12.15 5.51
C VAL A 10 2.82 12.41 4.62
N ILE A 11 1.68 12.65 5.25
CA ILE A 11 0.42 12.90 4.55
C ILE A 11 0.17 14.40 4.51
N VAL A 12 0.34 14.98 3.35
CA VAL A 12 0.19 16.42 3.11
C VAL A 12 -1.16 16.71 2.46
N SER A 13 -1.98 17.51 3.10
CA SER A 13 -3.30 17.88 2.59
C SER A 13 -3.64 19.33 2.93
N HIS A 14 -4.45 19.96 2.07
CA HIS A 14 -5.01 21.27 2.36
C HIS A 14 -5.95 21.27 3.58
N SER A 15 -6.45 20.09 3.95
CA SER A 15 -7.34 19.91 5.10
C SER A 15 -6.68 19.03 6.16
N ALA A 16 -6.59 19.52 7.38
CA ALA A 16 -6.11 18.72 8.52
C ALA A 16 -6.95 17.44 8.69
N LEU A 17 -8.27 17.52 8.54
CA LEU A 17 -9.16 16.37 8.69
C LEU A 17 -8.94 15.30 7.62
N ILE A 18 -8.58 15.70 6.40
CA ILE A 18 -8.24 14.73 5.34
C ILE A 18 -6.92 14.03 5.69
N ALA A 19 -5.88 14.78 6.03
CA ALA A 19 -4.59 14.21 6.40
C ALA A 19 -4.72 13.26 7.60
N ASP A 20 -5.41 13.67 8.66
CA ASP A 20 -5.64 12.86 9.84
C ASP A 20 -6.43 11.59 9.53
N GLY A 21 -7.45 11.67 8.68
CA GLY A 21 -8.25 10.53 8.25
C GLY A 21 -7.43 9.51 7.46
N VAL A 22 -6.56 9.97 6.56
CA VAL A 22 -5.64 9.10 5.80
C VAL A 22 -4.62 8.44 6.72
N VAL A 23 -4.05 9.20 7.68
CA VAL A 23 -3.14 8.65 8.70
C VAL A 23 -3.83 7.55 9.51
N GLN A 24 -5.05 7.80 10.00
CA GLN A 24 -5.82 6.81 10.75
C GLN A 24 -6.07 5.53 9.94
N LEU A 25 -6.41 5.66 8.66
CA LEU A 25 -6.65 4.53 7.79
C LEU A 25 -5.37 3.73 7.55
N ALA A 26 -4.27 4.38 7.15
CA ALA A 26 -3.00 3.73 6.87
C ALA A 26 -2.40 3.04 8.10
N ALA A 27 -2.52 3.65 9.28
CA ALA A 27 -2.04 3.09 10.55
C ALA A 27 -2.74 1.77 10.95
N GLN A 28 -3.96 1.49 10.43
CA GLN A 28 -4.62 0.20 10.69
C GLN A 28 -3.84 -0.99 10.08
N MET A 29 -3.10 -0.75 9.01
CA MET A 29 -2.33 -1.78 8.30
C MET A 29 -0.83 -1.74 8.63
N ALA A 30 -0.38 -0.67 9.30
CA ALA A 30 1.05 -0.38 9.50
C ALA A 30 1.33 0.18 10.91
N GLY A 31 1.09 -0.65 11.93
CA GLY A 31 1.19 -0.23 13.33
C GLY A 31 2.61 0.15 13.79
N ASP A 32 3.65 -0.31 13.07
CA ASP A 32 5.06 -0.02 13.41
C ASP A 32 5.66 1.08 12.51
N VAL A 33 4.89 1.64 11.58
CA VAL A 33 5.34 2.70 10.66
C VAL A 33 5.01 4.06 11.26
N ARG A 34 5.96 5.01 11.21
CA ARG A 34 5.71 6.39 11.59
C ARG A 34 4.97 7.09 10.45
N ILE A 35 3.75 7.51 10.70
CA ILE A 35 2.92 8.22 9.71
C ILE A 35 2.57 9.57 10.30
N ALA A 36 3.06 10.65 9.68
CA ALA A 36 2.83 12.02 10.10
C ALA A 36 1.70 12.66 9.31
N SER A 37 0.84 13.43 10.00
CA SER A 37 -0.16 14.30 9.39
C SER A 37 0.41 15.72 9.23
N ALA A 38 0.40 16.25 8.01
CA ALA A 38 0.81 17.61 7.67
C ALA A 38 -0.33 18.32 6.91
N GLY A 39 -1.50 18.39 7.53
CA GLY A 39 -2.70 18.97 6.95
C GLY A 39 -3.03 20.37 7.46
N GLY A 40 -3.63 21.21 6.59
CA GLY A 40 -4.04 22.56 6.90
C GLY A 40 -2.90 23.58 6.90
N ASN A 41 -3.26 24.87 6.97
CA ASN A 41 -2.32 25.97 7.13
C ASN A 41 -1.97 26.22 8.62
N ASP A 42 -1.09 27.18 8.89
CA ASP A 42 -0.60 27.48 10.25
C ASP A 42 -1.72 28.03 11.16
N ASP A 43 -2.72 28.67 10.58
CA ASP A 43 -3.88 29.21 11.31
C ASP A 43 -4.97 28.15 11.56
N GLY A 44 -4.76 26.89 11.15
CA GLY A 44 -5.72 25.80 11.28
C GLY A 44 -6.84 25.79 10.22
N GLY A 45 -6.73 26.64 9.20
CA GLY A 45 -7.65 26.69 8.05
C GLY A 45 -7.23 25.77 6.89
N ILE A 46 -7.91 25.93 5.76
CA ILE A 46 -7.60 25.23 4.51
C ILE A 46 -6.35 25.86 3.88
N GLY A 47 -5.40 25.02 3.48
CA GLY A 47 -4.12 25.40 2.87
C GLY A 47 -3.02 24.42 3.26
N THR A 48 -1.79 24.71 2.87
CA THR A 48 -0.60 23.91 3.21
C THR A 48 0.37 24.76 4.03
N SER A 49 1.11 24.10 4.93
CA SER A 49 2.12 24.74 5.77
C SER A 49 3.48 24.10 5.54
N PHE A 50 4.45 24.93 5.19
CA PHE A 50 5.84 24.53 5.07
C PHE A 50 6.38 23.96 6.40
N GLU A 51 6.06 24.61 7.51
CA GLU A 51 6.51 24.22 8.84
C GLU A 51 5.96 22.82 9.23
N ARG A 52 4.65 22.60 9.02
CA ARG A 52 4.02 21.31 9.30
C ARG A 52 4.60 20.16 8.45
N ILE A 53 4.94 20.45 7.19
CA ILE A 53 5.59 19.45 6.31
C ILE A 53 6.98 19.13 6.84
N GLY A 54 7.78 20.12 7.20
CA GLY A 54 9.11 19.94 7.79
C GLY A 54 9.08 19.13 9.09
N ASP A 55 8.15 19.47 9.98
CA ASP A 55 7.92 18.70 11.23
C ASP A 55 7.48 17.26 10.94
N GLY A 56 6.61 17.08 9.94
CA GLY A 56 6.16 15.77 9.49
C GLY A 56 7.32 14.91 8.99
N ILE A 57 8.21 15.47 8.17
CA ILE A 57 9.42 14.80 7.68
C ILE A 57 10.33 14.42 8.86
N ALA A 58 10.61 15.35 9.77
CA ALA A 58 11.45 15.10 10.93
C ALA A 58 10.87 13.99 11.85
N HIS A 59 9.54 13.89 11.95
CA HIS A 59 8.87 12.83 12.70
C HIS A 59 8.93 11.48 11.99
N ALA A 60 8.68 11.46 10.69
CA ALA A 60 8.54 10.25 9.89
C ALA A 60 9.90 9.58 9.59
N ASP A 61 10.92 10.38 9.25
CA ASP A 61 12.24 9.89 8.91
C ASP A 61 13.01 9.43 10.16
N GLY A 62 13.02 8.12 10.36
CA GLY A 62 13.81 7.47 11.41
C GLY A 62 15.20 7.03 10.96
N GLY A 63 15.69 7.52 9.81
CA GLY A 63 16.95 7.13 9.18
C GLY A 63 16.81 6.13 8.04
N ALA A 64 15.62 5.55 7.83
CA ALA A 64 15.30 4.69 6.68
C ALA A 64 14.66 5.46 5.52
N GLY A 65 14.41 6.76 5.70
CA GLY A 65 13.76 7.63 4.74
C GLY A 65 12.28 7.82 4.99
N ALA A 66 11.64 8.68 4.17
CA ALA A 66 10.21 8.91 4.21
C ALA A 66 9.62 9.12 2.81
N VAL A 67 8.34 8.77 2.63
CA VAL A 67 7.57 9.05 1.42
C VAL A 67 6.45 10.03 1.75
N ILE A 68 6.39 11.13 0.98
CA ILE A 68 5.41 12.20 1.11
C ILE A 68 4.29 11.94 0.10
N LEU A 69 3.03 11.98 0.56
CA LEU A 69 1.85 11.90 -0.30
C LEU A 69 1.05 13.20 -0.19
N CYS A 70 0.67 13.75 -1.34
CA CYS A 70 0.00 15.05 -1.44
C CYS A 70 -1.39 14.91 -2.07
N ASP A 71 -2.34 15.79 -1.66
CA ASP A 71 -3.70 15.80 -2.22
C ASP A 71 -3.79 16.57 -3.55
N LEU A 72 -3.22 17.76 -3.63
CA LEU A 72 -3.32 18.63 -4.79
C LEU A 72 -1.96 19.21 -5.18
N GLY A 73 -1.83 19.71 -6.43
CA GLY A 73 -0.56 20.20 -6.97
C GLY A 73 0.13 21.27 -6.14
N SER A 74 -0.63 22.17 -5.48
CA SER A 74 -0.04 23.18 -4.58
C SER A 74 0.58 22.57 -3.31
N ALA A 75 0.08 21.43 -2.84
CA ALA A 75 0.71 20.70 -1.74
C ALA A 75 2.07 20.11 -2.16
N ILE A 76 2.17 19.63 -3.42
CA ILE A 76 3.43 19.16 -4.00
C ILE A 76 4.47 20.28 -4.02
N LEU A 77 4.11 21.48 -4.51
CA LEU A 77 5.03 22.63 -4.55
C LEU A 77 5.53 23.04 -3.15
N THR A 78 4.66 22.99 -2.14
CA THR A 78 5.06 23.28 -0.76
C THR A 78 5.97 22.18 -0.21
N ALA A 79 5.70 20.92 -0.53
CA ALA A 79 6.54 19.78 -0.15
C ALA A 79 7.92 19.85 -0.84
N GLU A 80 7.99 20.14 -2.14
CA GLU A 80 9.24 20.36 -2.87
C GLU A 80 10.07 21.48 -2.21
N THR A 81 9.40 22.59 -1.85
CA THR A 81 10.08 23.67 -1.13
C THR A 81 10.61 23.18 0.23
N ALA A 82 9.88 22.36 0.96
CA ALA A 82 10.37 21.81 2.24
C ALA A 82 11.58 20.89 2.05
N LEU A 83 11.61 20.10 0.96
CA LEU A 83 12.76 19.27 0.62
C LEU A 83 14.04 20.09 0.36
N ASP A 84 13.94 21.29 -0.20
CA ASP A 84 15.10 22.15 -0.49
C ASP A 84 15.80 22.67 0.78
N PHE A 85 15.16 22.57 1.94
CA PHE A 85 15.72 22.97 3.24
C PHE A 85 16.26 21.78 4.06
N LEU A 86 16.16 20.56 3.56
CA LEU A 86 16.76 19.39 4.19
C LEU A 86 18.29 19.37 3.95
N ASP A 87 19.01 18.68 4.82
CA ASP A 87 20.41 18.34 4.55
C ASP A 87 20.52 17.32 3.39
N ASP A 88 21.72 17.25 2.77
CA ASP A 88 21.95 16.43 1.58
C ASP A 88 21.57 14.96 1.82
N ASP A 89 21.97 14.40 2.97
CA ASP A 89 21.71 12.99 3.31
C ASP A 89 20.20 12.72 3.48
N GLN A 90 19.47 13.65 4.06
CA GLN A 90 18.02 13.55 4.24
C GLN A 90 17.28 13.76 2.92
N ARG A 91 17.75 14.72 2.11
CA ARG A 91 17.18 15.02 0.79
C ARG A 91 17.22 13.82 -0.15
N GLU A 92 18.26 12.96 -0.07
CA GLU A 92 18.40 11.76 -0.90
C GLU A 92 17.40 10.66 -0.54
N ARG A 93 16.88 10.62 0.70
CA ARG A 93 15.99 9.55 1.17
C ARG A 93 14.56 9.98 1.48
N VAL A 94 14.21 11.26 1.25
CA VAL A 94 12.82 11.74 1.39
C VAL A 94 12.26 12.01 0.01
N LEU A 95 11.23 11.25 -0.38
CA LEU A 95 10.69 11.23 -1.73
C LEU A 95 9.22 11.65 -1.75
N ILE A 96 8.78 12.32 -2.82
CA ILE A 96 7.38 12.68 -3.05
C ILE A 96 6.79 11.68 -4.04
N ALA A 97 5.67 11.05 -3.68
CA ALA A 97 4.96 10.11 -4.53
C ALA A 97 3.96 10.82 -5.46
N ASP A 98 3.97 10.46 -6.74
CA ASP A 98 2.89 10.79 -7.68
C ASP A 98 1.79 9.73 -7.60
N ALA A 99 0.92 9.86 -6.60
CA ALA A 99 -0.06 8.84 -6.27
C ALA A 99 -1.35 9.44 -5.70
N PRO A 100 -2.51 8.77 -5.87
CA PRO A 100 -3.72 9.12 -5.14
C PRO A 100 -3.48 9.03 -3.63
N ILE A 101 -3.78 10.12 -2.90
CA ILE A 101 -3.34 10.29 -1.51
C ILE A 101 -3.83 9.16 -0.58
N VAL A 102 -5.05 8.66 -0.76
CA VAL A 102 -5.64 7.63 0.11
C VAL A 102 -5.06 6.25 -0.21
N GLU A 103 -5.20 5.83 -1.47
CA GLU A 103 -4.76 4.50 -1.93
C GLU A 103 -3.25 4.39 -1.90
N GLY A 104 -2.55 5.46 -2.29
CA GLY A 104 -1.09 5.52 -2.24
C GLY A 104 -0.56 5.41 -0.82
N ALA A 105 -1.20 6.11 0.14
CA ALA A 105 -0.81 6.04 1.55
C ALA A 105 -0.99 4.62 2.12
N VAL A 106 -2.09 3.95 1.79
CA VAL A 106 -2.35 2.58 2.23
C VAL A 106 -1.32 1.61 1.64
N ALA A 107 -1.04 1.72 0.33
CA ALA A 107 -0.06 0.85 -0.33
C ALA A 107 1.37 1.07 0.21
N ALA A 108 1.78 2.34 0.36
CA ALA A 108 3.07 2.71 0.95
C ALA A 108 3.21 2.21 2.39
N ALA A 109 2.15 2.36 3.20
CA ALA A 109 2.15 1.91 4.59
C ALA A 109 2.36 0.39 4.71
N VAL A 110 1.70 -0.41 3.86
CA VAL A 110 1.87 -1.87 3.84
C VAL A 110 3.29 -2.27 3.42
N ALA A 111 3.86 -1.62 2.39
CA ALA A 111 5.23 -1.85 1.96
C ALA A 111 6.24 -1.49 3.06
N ALA A 112 6.09 -0.31 3.69
CA ALA A 112 6.93 0.13 4.80
C ALA A 112 6.81 -0.80 6.02
N GLN A 113 5.60 -1.29 6.33
CA GLN A 113 5.37 -2.27 7.40
C GLN A 113 6.08 -3.60 7.11
N GLY A 114 6.19 -3.97 5.83
CA GLY A 114 6.98 -5.13 5.36
C GLY A 114 8.48 -4.98 5.56
N GLY A 115 8.97 -3.75 5.73
CA GLY A 115 10.40 -3.42 5.84
C GLY A 115 11.08 -3.13 4.52
N ASP A 116 10.30 -2.77 3.50
CA ASP A 116 10.81 -2.42 2.18
C ASP A 116 11.64 -1.12 2.21
N ALA A 117 12.60 -1.00 1.30
CA ALA A 117 13.40 0.21 1.11
C ALA A 117 12.55 1.36 0.53
N VAL A 118 13.02 2.60 0.69
CA VAL A 118 12.26 3.82 0.32
C VAL A 118 11.80 3.83 -1.14
N ASP A 119 12.63 3.38 -2.07
CA ASP A 119 12.25 3.31 -3.50
C ASP A 119 11.11 2.30 -3.75
N ALA A 120 11.10 1.18 -3.02
CA ALA A 120 10.04 0.19 -3.12
C ALA A 120 8.73 0.68 -2.49
N VAL A 121 8.82 1.42 -1.37
CA VAL A 121 7.67 2.08 -0.73
C VAL A 121 7.09 3.16 -1.65
N LEU A 122 7.94 3.97 -2.31
CA LEU A 122 7.52 4.93 -3.32
C LEU A 122 6.79 4.25 -4.48
N ALA A 123 7.41 3.21 -5.06
CA ALA A 123 6.80 2.46 -6.17
C ALA A 123 5.46 1.81 -5.78
N ALA A 124 5.32 1.35 -4.54
CA ALA A 124 4.06 0.83 -4.02
C ALA A 124 2.98 1.92 -3.99
N ALA A 125 3.30 3.13 -3.53
CA ALA A 125 2.39 4.27 -3.55
C ALA A 125 1.93 4.61 -4.97
N GLU A 126 2.87 4.75 -5.91
CA GLU A 126 2.62 5.16 -7.29
C GLU A 126 1.82 4.11 -8.08
N SER A 127 1.99 2.82 -7.75
CA SER A 127 1.19 1.74 -8.34
C SER A 127 -0.31 1.88 -8.09
N ALA A 128 -0.70 2.64 -7.06
CA ALA A 128 -2.09 2.93 -6.73
C ALA A 128 -2.83 3.66 -7.84
N GLY A 129 -2.14 4.55 -8.58
CA GLY A 129 -2.70 5.29 -9.71
C GLY A 129 -3.07 4.40 -10.90
N ALA A 130 -2.34 3.31 -11.11
CA ALA A 130 -2.55 2.41 -12.24
C ALA A 130 -3.91 1.68 -12.19
N VAL A 131 -4.46 1.45 -11.00
CA VAL A 131 -5.77 0.79 -10.80
C VAL A 131 -6.90 1.64 -11.38
N TYR A 132 -6.80 2.96 -11.35
CA TYR A 132 -7.81 3.86 -11.92
C TYR A 132 -7.65 4.06 -13.42
N ALA A 133 -6.42 4.03 -13.95
CA ALA A 133 -6.15 4.15 -15.38
C ALA A 133 -6.78 3.00 -16.19
N THR A 134 -6.86 1.81 -15.62
CA THR A 134 -7.43 0.61 -16.30
C THR A 134 -8.95 0.55 -16.27
N LYS A 135 -9.64 1.22 -15.34
CA LYS A 135 -11.11 1.27 -15.31
C LYS A 135 -11.74 2.12 -16.42
N GLY A 136 -10.95 2.97 -17.08
CA GLY A 136 -11.42 3.79 -18.23
C GLY A 136 -11.28 3.10 -19.60
N GLN A 137 -10.60 1.98 -19.68
CA GLN A 137 -10.45 1.21 -20.90
C GLN A 137 -10.97 -0.20 -20.65
N SER A 138 -12.23 -0.43 -21.01
CA SER A 138 -12.76 -1.79 -21.18
C SER A 138 -12.09 -2.42 -22.41
N THR A 139 -10.82 -2.76 -22.30
CA THR A 139 -10.23 -3.73 -23.21
C THR A 139 -10.61 -5.11 -22.70
N PRO A 140 -11.15 -5.99 -23.55
CA PRO A 140 -11.34 -7.38 -23.17
C PRO A 140 -9.98 -7.93 -22.73
N ALA A 141 -9.93 -8.56 -21.57
CA ALA A 141 -8.74 -9.28 -21.15
C ALA A 141 -8.25 -10.15 -22.30
N PRO A 142 -6.96 -10.18 -22.63
CA PRO A 142 -6.46 -11.15 -23.58
C PRO A 142 -6.72 -12.54 -22.99
N SER A 143 -7.75 -13.20 -23.52
CA SER A 143 -7.88 -14.64 -23.43
C SER A 143 -6.67 -15.22 -24.15
N GLY A 144 -5.71 -15.79 -23.40
CA GLY A 144 -4.65 -16.50 -24.06
C GLY A 144 -3.28 -16.36 -23.41
N ALA A 145 -3.08 -16.96 -22.25
CA ALA A 145 -1.84 -17.63 -21.94
C ALA A 145 -2.20 -18.97 -21.28
N SER A 146 -2.68 -19.88 -22.11
CA SER A 146 -2.58 -21.31 -21.87
C SER A 146 -1.10 -21.66 -21.93
N GLY A 147 -0.48 -22.06 -20.81
CA GLY A 147 0.91 -22.50 -20.88
C GLY A 147 1.60 -22.59 -19.54
N ALA A 148 1.26 -23.56 -18.79
CA ALA A 148 1.92 -24.45 -17.84
C ALA A 148 0.89 -24.81 -16.78
N ALA A 149 0.68 -26.11 -16.59
CA ALA A 149 -0.19 -26.58 -15.51
C ALA A 149 0.38 -26.10 -14.18
N GLY A 150 -0.16 -25.01 -13.66
CA GLY A 150 0.20 -24.46 -12.37
C GLY A 150 -0.64 -25.11 -11.28
N TYR A 151 -0.15 -25.06 -10.04
CA TYR A 151 -0.94 -25.46 -8.90
C TYR A 151 -2.00 -24.40 -8.59
N THR A 152 -3.27 -24.80 -8.62
CA THR A 152 -4.41 -23.91 -8.45
C THR A 152 -5.38 -24.46 -7.42
N ARG A 153 -5.88 -23.59 -6.56
CA ARG A 153 -6.95 -23.90 -5.60
C ARG A 153 -8.02 -22.83 -5.60
N SER A 154 -9.27 -23.25 -5.49
CA SER A 154 -10.41 -22.35 -5.30
C SER A 154 -10.82 -22.36 -3.84
N VAL A 155 -11.12 -21.19 -3.28
CA VAL A 155 -11.55 -21.01 -1.90
C VAL A 155 -12.65 -19.95 -1.80
N GLU A 156 -13.62 -20.16 -0.91
CA GLU A 156 -14.72 -19.23 -0.66
C GLU A 156 -14.38 -18.27 0.49
N LEU A 157 -14.61 -16.96 0.28
CA LEU A 157 -14.47 -15.93 1.29
C LEU A 157 -15.57 -16.03 2.36
N ARG A 158 -15.18 -16.21 3.62
CA ARG A 158 -16.11 -16.41 4.74
C ARG A 158 -16.29 -15.21 5.64
N ASN A 159 -15.33 -14.29 5.65
CA ASN A 159 -15.38 -13.08 6.48
C ASN A 159 -16.49 -12.12 6.03
N HIS A 160 -17.08 -11.41 7.00
CA HIS A 160 -18.31 -10.63 6.83
C HIS A 160 -18.21 -9.58 5.71
N ASP A 161 -17.11 -8.84 5.65
CA ASP A 161 -16.94 -7.71 4.73
C ASP A 161 -16.08 -8.04 3.49
N GLY A 162 -15.75 -9.33 3.27
CA GLY A 162 -14.94 -9.78 2.15
C GLY A 162 -13.48 -9.31 2.22
N LEU A 163 -12.78 -9.25 1.08
CA LEU A 163 -11.39 -8.78 1.00
C LEU A 163 -11.32 -7.24 1.01
N HIS A 164 -11.77 -6.61 2.11
CA HIS A 164 -11.54 -5.20 2.36
C HIS A 164 -10.08 -4.93 2.80
N ALA A 165 -9.73 -3.66 3.08
CA ALA A 165 -8.35 -3.21 3.25
C ALA A 165 -7.50 -4.06 4.23
N ARG A 166 -8.03 -4.42 5.40
CA ARG A 166 -7.29 -5.17 6.41
C ARG A 166 -7.02 -6.63 6.01
N PRO A 167 -8.03 -7.46 5.66
CA PRO A 167 -7.81 -8.80 5.12
C PRO A 167 -6.93 -8.82 3.87
N ALA A 168 -7.11 -7.85 2.95
CA ALA A 168 -6.28 -7.74 1.77
C ALA A 168 -4.80 -7.46 2.13
N ALA A 169 -4.54 -6.61 3.13
CA ALA A 169 -3.18 -6.34 3.58
C ALA A 169 -2.53 -7.59 4.22
N GLU A 170 -3.27 -8.35 5.04
CA GLU A 170 -2.77 -9.60 5.61
C GLU A 170 -2.47 -10.64 4.52
N PHE A 171 -3.34 -10.73 3.52
CA PHE A 171 -3.16 -11.61 2.37
C PHE A 171 -1.90 -11.26 1.58
N VAL A 172 -1.72 -9.99 1.21
CA VAL A 172 -0.55 -9.48 0.46
C VAL A 172 0.73 -9.66 1.25
N LYS A 173 0.70 -9.37 2.56
CA LYS A 173 1.85 -9.58 3.46
C LYS A 173 2.28 -11.04 3.48
N LEU A 174 1.33 -11.97 3.61
CA LEU A 174 1.64 -13.40 3.57
C LEU A 174 2.17 -13.82 2.20
N ALA A 175 1.56 -13.36 1.09
CA ALA A 175 2.04 -13.62 -0.26
C ALA A 175 3.47 -13.11 -0.49
N GLY A 176 3.83 -11.97 0.13
CA GLY A 176 5.17 -11.37 0.09
C GLY A 176 6.26 -12.21 0.77
N THR A 177 5.90 -13.12 1.69
CA THR A 177 6.88 -13.99 2.37
C THR A 177 7.40 -15.14 1.50
N PHE A 178 6.76 -15.38 0.35
CA PHE A 178 7.15 -16.44 -0.57
C PHE A 178 7.86 -15.87 -1.81
N ASP A 179 8.92 -16.53 -2.25
CA ASP A 179 9.63 -16.19 -3.50
C ASP A 179 8.86 -16.63 -4.75
N ALA A 180 7.68 -17.24 -4.59
CA ALA A 180 6.83 -17.67 -5.69
C ALA A 180 5.99 -16.51 -6.25
N THR A 181 5.70 -16.57 -7.55
CA THR A 181 4.71 -15.69 -8.20
C THR A 181 3.34 -16.31 -7.99
N VAL A 182 2.51 -15.68 -7.15
CA VAL A 182 1.14 -16.13 -6.88
C VAL A 182 0.16 -15.13 -7.48
N THR A 183 -0.94 -15.64 -8.03
CA THR A 183 -2.04 -14.85 -8.56
C THR A 183 -3.37 -15.22 -7.91
N VAL A 184 -4.28 -14.26 -7.83
CA VAL A 184 -5.68 -14.41 -7.42
C VAL A 184 -6.54 -13.94 -8.57
N ASP A 185 -7.35 -14.80 -9.13
CA ASP A 185 -8.16 -14.54 -10.35
C ASP A 185 -7.31 -13.90 -11.48
N GLY A 186 -6.05 -14.36 -11.62
CA GLY A 186 -5.09 -13.88 -12.61
C GLY A 186 -4.38 -12.57 -12.25
N ILE A 187 -4.65 -11.98 -11.07
CA ILE A 187 -4.04 -10.74 -10.59
C ILE A 187 -2.95 -11.05 -9.55
N SER A 188 -1.86 -10.29 -9.54
CA SER A 188 -0.75 -10.50 -8.59
C SER A 188 -1.23 -10.48 -7.13
N ALA A 189 -0.99 -11.57 -6.41
CA ALA A 189 -1.27 -11.71 -4.98
C ALA A 189 -0.43 -10.75 -4.09
N LYS A 190 0.62 -10.14 -4.64
CA LYS A 190 1.52 -9.21 -3.93
C LYS A 190 1.12 -7.74 -4.12
N SER A 191 0.03 -7.46 -4.86
CA SER A 191 -0.45 -6.09 -5.08
C SER A 191 -1.73 -5.84 -4.29
N LEU A 192 -1.63 -5.08 -3.20
CA LEU A 192 -2.77 -4.76 -2.33
C LEU A 192 -3.94 -4.12 -3.10
N LEU A 193 -3.63 -3.11 -3.90
CA LEU A 193 -4.66 -2.37 -4.61
C LEU A 193 -5.32 -3.20 -5.71
N SER A 194 -4.56 -4.07 -6.36
CA SER A 194 -5.11 -4.99 -7.34
C SER A 194 -6.07 -5.99 -6.68
N ILE A 195 -5.69 -6.54 -5.52
CA ILE A 195 -6.54 -7.44 -4.73
C ILE A 195 -7.80 -6.72 -4.24
N MET A 196 -7.68 -5.51 -3.70
CA MET A 196 -8.84 -4.70 -3.29
C MET A 196 -9.72 -4.32 -4.49
N GLY A 197 -9.10 -4.08 -5.65
CA GLY A 197 -9.80 -3.77 -6.92
C GLY A 197 -10.69 -4.89 -7.45
N LEU A 198 -10.48 -6.15 -7.01
CA LEU A 198 -11.36 -7.27 -7.33
C LEU A 198 -12.76 -7.11 -6.72
N GLY A 199 -12.91 -6.31 -5.65
CA GLY A 199 -14.20 -6.06 -5.00
C GLY A 199 -14.84 -7.32 -4.43
N LEU A 200 -14.04 -8.26 -3.94
CA LEU A 200 -14.48 -9.57 -3.48
C LEU A 200 -15.24 -9.46 -2.15
N THR A 201 -16.48 -9.85 -2.16
CA THR A 201 -17.38 -9.84 -1.00
C THR A 201 -17.53 -11.23 -0.39
N ARG A 202 -18.18 -11.32 0.76
CA ARG A 202 -18.51 -12.60 1.41
C ARG A 202 -19.21 -13.55 0.44
N GLY A 203 -18.80 -14.81 0.42
CA GLY A 203 -19.33 -15.85 -0.46
C GLY A 203 -18.70 -15.86 -1.86
N ALA A 204 -17.85 -14.90 -2.21
CA ALA A 204 -17.10 -14.94 -3.45
C ALA A 204 -16.11 -16.11 -3.42
N VAL A 205 -16.05 -16.86 -4.52
CA VAL A 205 -15.06 -17.93 -4.73
C VAL A 205 -13.93 -17.35 -5.53
N VAL A 206 -12.70 -17.44 -4.99
CA VAL A 206 -11.50 -16.94 -5.64
C VAL A 206 -10.57 -18.09 -6.03
N GLU A 207 -9.90 -17.93 -7.17
CA GLU A 207 -8.91 -18.88 -7.67
C GLU A 207 -7.50 -18.38 -7.34
N ILE A 208 -6.76 -19.15 -6.51
CA ILE A 208 -5.38 -18.85 -6.15
C ILE A 208 -4.47 -19.80 -6.89
N SER A 209 -3.55 -19.24 -7.69
CA SER A 209 -2.70 -20.01 -8.61
C SER A 209 -1.23 -19.62 -8.48
N SER A 210 -0.33 -20.59 -8.67
CA SER A 210 1.11 -20.39 -8.75
C SER A 210 1.75 -21.48 -9.63
N SER A 211 3.08 -21.42 -9.83
CA SER A 211 3.84 -22.49 -10.45
C SER A 211 3.65 -23.81 -9.69
N ASP A 212 3.65 -24.94 -10.42
CA ASP A 212 3.56 -26.29 -9.84
C ASP A 212 4.94 -26.76 -9.36
N ASP A 213 5.49 -26.03 -8.41
CA ASP A 213 6.71 -26.37 -7.68
C ASP A 213 6.48 -26.29 -6.17
N ALA A 214 7.44 -26.74 -5.38
CA ALA A 214 7.28 -26.81 -3.93
C ALA A 214 7.03 -25.43 -3.28
N ALA A 215 7.62 -24.36 -3.81
CA ALA A 215 7.45 -22.99 -3.30
C ALA A 215 6.08 -22.43 -3.68
N GLY A 216 5.64 -22.63 -4.93
CA GLY A 216 4.34 -22.21 -5.42
C GLY A 216 3.20 -22.94 -4.70
N THR A 217 3.31 -24.25 -4.57
CA THR A 217 2.33 -25.07 -3.85
C THR A 217 2.20 -24.62 -2.39
N ALA A 218 3.32 -24.44 -1.68
CA ALA A 218 3.32 -23.98 -0.30
C ALA A 218 2.68 -22.59 -0.14
N ALA A 219 2.96 -21.67 -1.08
CA ALA A 219 2.39 -20.33 -1.07
C ALA A 219 0.86 -20.37 -1.27
N VAL A 220 0.36 -21.13 -2.26
CA VAL A 220 -1.08 -21.27 -2.51
C VAL A 220 -1.79 -21.90 -1.31
N ASP A 221 -1.25 -22.96 -0.73
CA ASP A 221 -1.86 -23.63 0.42
C ASP A 221 -1.91 -22.71 1.66
N ALA A 222 -0.87 -21.93 1.91
CA ALA A 222 -0.84 -20.98 3.01
C ALA A 222 -1.89 -19.84 2.83
N LEU A 223 -2.02 -19.33 1.61
CA LEU A 223 -3.02 -18.28 1.31
C LEU A 223 -4.45 -18.82 1.37
N VAL A 224 -4.69 -20.04 0.89
CA VAL A 224 -5.99 -20.71 1.04
C VAL A 224 -6.34 -20.88 2.51
N ALA A 225 -5.40 -21.36 3.35
CA ALA A 225 -5.62 -21.52 4.78
C ALA A 225 -5.94 -20.18 5.47
N LEU A 226 -5.29 -19.09 5.07
CA LEU A 226 -5.59 -17.74 5.57
C LEU A 226 -7.04 -17.32 5.23
N VAL A 227 -7.47 -17.53 3.98
CA VAL A 227 -8.86 -17.24 3.56
C VAL A 227 -9.87 -18.11 4.30
N GLU A 228 -9.61 -19.41 4.46
CA GLU A 228 -10.46 -20.34 5.19
C GLU A 228 -10.59 -20.00 6.68
N SER A 229 -9.56 -19.37 7.28
CA SER A 229 -9.59 -18.90 8.67
C SER A 229 -10.48 -17.66 8.85
N GLY A 230 -10.95 -17.04 7.76
CA GLY A 230 -11.74 -15.80 7.79
C GLY A 230 -10.95 -14.60 8.30
N PHE A 231 -9.62 -14.60 8.22
CA PHE A 231 -8.72 -13.52 8.66
C PHE A 231 -8.89 -13.17 10.16
N GLY A 232 -9.36 -14.11 10.98
CA GLY A 232 -9.66 -13.87 12.39
C GLY A 232 -10.89 -12.96 12.64
N GLU A 233 -11.67 -12.70 11.60
CA GLU A 233 -12.93 -11.94 11.66
C GLU A 233 -14.11 -12.92 11.64
N ALA A 234 -14.36 -13.57 12.78
CA ALA A 234 -15.49 -14.50 12.95
C ALA A 234 -16.65 -13.84 13.71
#